data_5de6d9fd359f2c19e7f657e5e3f98caf
#
_entry.id   5de6d9fd359f2c19e7f657e5e3f98caf
#
_cell.length_a   1.000
_cell.length_b   1.000
_cell.length_c   1.000
_cell.angle_alpha   90.00
_cell.angle_beta   90.00
_cell.angle_gamma   90.00
#
_symmetry.space_group_name_H-M   'P 1'
#
loop_
_entity.id
_entity.type
_entity.pdbx_description
1 polymer ?
#
loop_
_entity_poly.entity_id
_entity_poly.type
_entity_poly.pdbx_seq_one_letter_code
_entity_poly.pdbx_strand_id
1 'polypeptide(L)'
;MIIYTGKDYYDVSRKAANIMSAQIIMKPNAVLGLATGSTPVGMYKQLIEWYKKGDLDFSQITSVNLDEYKGLSGDNDQSYRYFMNTNLFDHVNIDKARTYVPNGLEEDSEKACADYNEIIRSVGGIDMQLLGIGGNGHIDFNEPGAAFEKETHCVDLTESTIKANARFFETMDDVPKQAYTMGIKNIMTAKKILLVATGEAKADALYKSLYGPITPNVPASILQLHPDVTVVADEGALKLIREKGLL
;
A
#
# COMPACT_ATOMS: atom_id res chain seq x y z
N MET A 1 -0.75 11.39 -14.93
CA MET A 1 0.28 10.60 -14.21
C MET A 1 1.60 11.34 -14.24
N ILE A 2 2.31 11.39 -13.10
CA ILE A 2 3.64 12.02 -12.96
C ILE A 2 4.61 10.96 -12.46
N ILE A 3 5.84 10.92 -13.04
CA ILE A 3 6.87 9.96 -12.64
C ILE A 3 8.08 10.73 -12.10
N TYR A 4 8.49 10.42 -10.87
CA TYR A 4 9.71 10.93 -10.25
C TYR A 4 10.73 9.80 -10.15
N THR A 5 11.94 10.06 -10.65
CA THR A 5 13.06 9.12 -10.55
C THR A 5 13.85 9.36 -9.27
N GLY A 6 14.10 8.29 -8.52
CA GLY A 6 15.06 8.25 -7.42
C GLY A 6 16.33 7.51 -7.83
N LYS A 7 17.43 7.82 -7.15
CA LYS A 7 18.74 7.17 -7.41
C LYS A 7 18.76 5.73 -6.87
N ASP A 8 18.11 5.54 -5.73
CA ASP A 8 18.08 4.29 -4.97
C ASP A 8 16.85 4.25 -4.04
N TYR A 9 16.73 3.20 -3.26
CA TYR A 9 15.66 3.02 -2.28
C TYR A 9 15.51 4.20 -1.31
N TYR A 10 16.62 4.78 -0.86
CA TYR A 10 16.58 5.89 0.12
C TYR A 10 16.11 7.19 -0.52
N ASP A 11 16.56 7.49 -1.73
CA ASP A 11 16.11 8.68 -2.46
C ASP A 11 14.63 8.55 -2.88
N VAL A 12 14.20 7.36 -3.30
CA VAL A 12 12.77 7.05 -3.57
C VAL A 12 11.95 7.22 -2.29
N SER A 13 12.38 6.65 -1.17
CA SER A 13 11.71 6.77 0.12
C SER A 13 11.55 8.23 0.55
N ARG A 14 12.63 9.03 0.43
CA ARG A 14 12.60 10.46 0.76
C ARG A 14 11.67 11.26 -0.15
N LYS A 15 11.67 10.97 -1.46
CA LYS A 15 10.76 11.62 -2.42
C LYS A 15 9.29 11.25 -2.16
N ALA A 16 9.02 9.98 -1.89
CA ALA A 16 7.68 9.53 -1.50
C ALA A 16 7.23 10.21 -0.19
N ALA A 17 8.14 10.33 0.80
CA ALA A 17 7.88 11.05 2.04
C ALA A 17 7.58 12.54 1.80
N ASN A 18 8.28 13.22 0.88
CA ASN A 18 7.97 14.61 0.52
C ASN A 18 6.53 14.77 0.01
N ILE A 19 6.09 13.84 -0.84
CA ILE A 19 4.74 13.88 -1.41
C ILE A 19 3.68 13.62 -0.33
N MET A 20 3.92 12.62 0.52
CA MET A 20 3.01 12.29 1.64
C MET A 20 2.98 13.42 2.68
N SER A 21 4.13 14.02 3.02
CA SER A 21 4.19 15.14 3.96
C SER A 21 3.45 16.37 3.44
N ALA A 22 3.55 16.66 2.13
CA ALA A 22 2.78 17.74 1.52
C ALA A 22 1.27 17.50 1.66
N GLN A 23 0.79 16.26 1.51
CA GLN A 23 -0.61 15.94 1.74
C GLN A 23 -1.03 16.19 3.20
N ILE A 24 -0.19 15.81 4.17
CA ILE A 24 -0.42 16.02 5.60
C ILE A 24 -0.47 17.52 5.94
N ILE A 25 0.50 18.30 5.45
CA ILE A 25 0.59 19.74 5.69
C ILE A 25 -0.59 20.50 5.07
N MET A 26 -0.92 20.20 3.82
CA MET A 26 -1.98 20.89 3.09
C MET A 26 -3.39 20.50 3.53
N LYS A 27 -3.55 19.32 4.14
CA LYS A 27 -4.81 18.83 4.71
C LYS A 27 -4.55 18.11 6.04
N PRO A 28 -4.48 18.83 7.16
CA PRO A 28 -4.15 18.25 8.48
C PRO A 28 -5.09 17.12 8.93
N ASN A 29 -6.33 17.10 8.47
CA ASN A 29 -7.32 16.04 8.71
C ASN A 29 -7.45 15.06 7.52
N ALA A 30 -6.38 14.83 6.78
CA ALA A 30 -6.39 13.90 5.65
C ALA A 30 -6.65 12.46 6.10
N VAL A 31 -7.30 11.70 5.23
CA VAL A 31 -7.38 10.23 5.31
C VAL A 31 -6.29 9.64 4.44
N LEU A 32 -5.34 8.96 5.05
CA LEU A 32 -4.20 8.34 4.37
C LEU A 32 -4.45 6.84 4.20
N GLY A 33 -4.41 6.37 2.97
CA GLY A 33 -4.32 4.95 2.65
C GLY A 33 -2.87 4.49 2.78
N LEU A 34 -2.60 3.55 3.67
CA LEU A 34 -1.24 3.11 3.99
C LEU A 34 -1.02 1.64 3.59
N ALA A 35 0.23 1.29 3.36
CA ALA A 35 0.68 -0.02 2.93
C ALA A 35 1.71 -0.60 3.90
N THR A 36 1.86 -1.91 3.91
CA THR A 36 2.87 -2.64 4.67
C THR A 36 4.00 -3.16 3.77
N GLY A 37 4.88 -3.97 4.31
CA GLY A 37 6.02 -4.54 3.60
C GLY A 37 7.25 -3.63 3.58
N SER A 38 8.28 -4.03 2.83
CA SER A 38 9.58 -3.34 2.85
C SER A 38 9.59 -2.00 2.11
N THR A 39 8.71 -1.82 1.12
CA THR A 39 8.69 -0.63 0.27
C THR A 39 8.46 0.67 1.06
N PRO A 40 7.45 0.78 1.96
CA PRO A 40 7.15 2.04 2.64
C PRO A 40 8.02 2.33 3.87
N VAL A 41 8.80 1.38 4.36
CA VAL A 41 9.54 1.53 5.64
C VAL A 41 10.46 2.76 5.62
N GLY A 42 11.21 2.98 4.54
CA GLY A 42 12.08 4.13 4.41
C GLY A 42 11.31 5.46 4.38
N MET A 43 10.12 5.47 3.75
CA MET A 43 9.23 6.62 3.75
C MET A 43 8.69 6.90 5.17
N TYR A 44 8.25 5.88 5.89
CA TYR A 44 7.78 6.04 7.29
C TYR A 44 8.87 6.57 8.21
N LYS A 45 10.11 6.05 8.10
CA LYS A 45 11.26 6.56 8.85
C LYS A 45 11.49 8.05 8.60
N GLN A 46 11.41 8.49 7.34
CA GLN A 46 11.58 9.89 7.00
C GLN A 46 10.45 10.78 7.54
N LEU A 47 9.20 10.31 7.49
CA LEU A 47 8.06 11.03 8.07
C LEU A 47 8.19 11.16 9.60
N ILE A 48 8.67 10.11 10.29
CA ILE A 48 8.95 10.11 11.73
C ILE A 48 10.05 11.14 12.07
N GLU A 49 11.10 11.23 11.26
CA GLU A 49 12.17 12.23 11.47
C GLU A 49 11.62 13.65 11.36
N TRP A 50 10.78 13.95 10.38
CA TRP A 50 10.16 15.27 10.23
C TRP A 50 9.15 15.57 11.32
N TYR A 51 8.38 14.58 11.78
CA TYR A 51 7.55 14.72 12.96
C TYR A 51 8.38 15.08 14.21
N LYS A 52 9.48 14.37 14.47
CA LYS A 52 10.38 14.65 15.60
C LYS A 52 11.05 16.03 15.54
N LYS A 53 11.23 16.58 14.35
CA LYS A 53 11.72 17.96 14.13
C LYS A 53 10.63 19.02 14.29
N GLY A 54 9.37 18.64 14.40
CA GLY A 54 8.22 19.55 14.48
C GLY A 54 7.68 20.02 13.13
N ASP A 55 8.13 19.42 12.02
CA ASP A 55 7.69 19.80 10.67
C ASP A 55 6.33 19.18 10.31
N LEU A 56 5.94 18.08 10.96
CA LEU A 56 4.69 17.34 10.71
C LEU A 56 3.88 17.15 11.98
N ASP A 57 2.56 17.17 11.83
CA ASP A 57 1.57 16.87 12.87
C ASP A 57 0.58 15.82 12.37
N PHE A 58 0.47 14.69 13.08
CA PHE A 58 -0.44 13.59 12.74
C PHE A 58 -1.69 13.56 13.63
N SER A 59 -1.86 14.51 14.56
CA SER A 59 -2.93 14.48 15.57
C SER A 59 -4.34 14.43 15.00
N GLN A 60 -4.56 14.94 13.79
CA GLN A 60 -5.86 14.93 13.12
C GLN A 60 -5.93 13.94 11.95
N ILE A 61 -4.83 13.27 11.62
CA ILE A 61 -4.77 12.29 10.53
C ILE A 61 -5.61 11.05 10.88
N THR A 62 -6.29 10.54 9.88
CA THR A 62 -6.92 9.23 9.89
C THR A 62 -6.16 8.32 8.91
N SER A 63 -5.97 7.06 9.25
CA SER A 63 -5.37 6.10 8.33
C SER A 63 -6.25 4.88 8.09
N VAL A 64 -6.22 4.36 6.87
CA VAL A 64 -6.79 3.07 6.48
C VAL A 64 -5.72 2.25 5.80
N ASN A 65 -5.51 1.02 6.22
CA ASN A 65 -4.54 0.11 5.59
C ASN A 65 -5.19 -0.71 4.48
N LEU A 66 -4.36 -1.17 3.54
CA LEU A 66 -4.82 -1.95 2.40
C LEU A 66 -5.34 -3.33 2.81
N ASP A 67 -4.71 -3.97 3.80
CA ASP A 67 -4.87 -5.39 4.05
C ASP A 67 -4.58 -5.79 5.50
N GLU A 68 -4.95 -7.02 5.85
CA GLU A 68 -4.54 -7.74 7.06
C GLU A 68 -4.69 -9.25 6.83
N TYR A 69 -3.83 -10.03 7.45
CA TYR A 69 -3.95 -11.48 7.47
C TYR A 69 -5.19 -11.93 8.25
N LYS A 70 -5.96 -12.87 7.67
CA LYS A 70 -7.04 -13.55 8.38
C LYS A 70 -6.46 -14.53 9.39
N GLY A 71 -6.96 -14.49 10.61
CA GLY A 71 -6.54 -15.35 11.71
C GLY A 71 -5.48 -14.74 12.63
N LEU A 72 -4.92 -13.57 12.32
CA LEU A 72 -3.95 -12.90 13.20
C LEU A 72 -4.58 -11.81 14.05
N SER A 73 -4.23 -11.83 15.34
CA SER A 73 -4.51 -10.70 16.24
C SER A 73 -3.61 -9.51 15.91
N GLY A 74 -4.09 -8.30 16.13
CA GLY A 74 -3.28 -7.08 15.98
C GLY A 74 -2.08 -6.99 16.92
N ASP A 75 -2.01 -7.84 17.95
CA ASP A 75 -0.86 -7.97 18.87
C ASP A 75 0.16 -9.01 18.40
N ASN A 76 -0.18 -9.82 17.39
CA ASN A 76 0.76 -10.74 16.77
C ASN A 76 1.81 -9.95 16.00
N ASP A 77 3.08 -10.24 16.21
CA ASP A 77 4.21 -9.50 15.62
C ASP A 77 4.32 -9.65 14.10
N GLN A 78 3.56 -10.58 13.52
CA GLN A 78 3.45 -10.76 12.07
C GLN A 78 2.19 -10.11 11.47
N SER A 79 1.30 -9.55 12.28
CA SER A 79 0.13 -8.83 11.77
C SER A 79 0.51 -7.48 11.15
N TYR A 80 -0.29 -7.01 10.20
CA TYR A 80 -0.06 -5.69 9.60
C TYR A 80 -0.43 -4.55 10.56
N ARG A 81 -1.34 -4.77 11.49
CA ARG A 81 -1.57 -3.86 12.62
C ARG A 81 -0.30 -3.66 13.43
N TYR A 82 0.37 -4.74 13.81
CA TYR A 82 1.63 -4.67 14.55
C TYR A 82 2.71 -3.98 13.73
N PHE A 83 2.83 -4.34 12.45
CA PHE A 83 3.75 -3.68 11.53
C PHE A 83 3.55 -2.17 11.50
N MET A 84 2.32 -1.70 11.39
CA MET A 84 2.02 -0.26 11.36
C MET A 84 2.30 0.42 12.68
N ASN A 85 1.99 -0.22 13.80
CA ASN A 85 2.34 0.31 15.12
C ASN A 85 3.85 0.51 15.23
N THR A 86 4.63 -0.52 14.95
CA THR A 86 6.09 -0.51 15.13
C THR A 86 6.84 0.36 14.10
N ASN A 87 6.31 0.53 12.89
CA ASN A 87 7.00 1.29 11.84
C ASN A 87 6.53 2.73 11.68
N LEU A 88 5.35 3.11 12.25
CA LEU A 88 4.85 4.48 12.14
C LEU A 88 4.08 4.94 13.37
N PHE A 89 2.99 4.25 13.77
CA PHE A 89 2.02 4.83 14.69
C PHE A 89 2.56 5.09 16.09
N ASP A 90 3.45 4.25 16.62
CA ASP A 90 4.08 4.43 17.93
C ASP A 90 5.13 5.55 17.97
N HIS A 91 5.49 6.10 16.82
CA HIS A 91 6.55 7.09 16.68
C HIS A 91 6.07 8.49 16.37
N VAL A 92 4.75 8.68 16.15
CA VAL A 92 4.12 9.96 15.82
C VAL A 92 2.89 10.16 16.71
N ASN A 93 2.30 11.37 16.70
CA ASN A 93 1.15 11.71 17.53
C ASN A 93 -0.21 11.37 16.91
N ILE A 94 -0.27 10.37 16.04
CA ILE A 94 -1.56 9.91 15.49
C ILE A 94 -2.41 9.27 16.61
N ASP A 95 -3.70 9.61 16.64
CA ASP A 95 -4.65 8.93 17.50
C ASP A 95 -4.90 7.51 16.95
N LYS A 96 -4.49 6.48 17.70
CA LYS A 96 -4.66 5.08 17.28
C LYS A 96 -6.14 4.68 17.07
N ALA A 97 -7.07 5.36 17.70
CA ALA A 97 -8.51 5.17 17.46
C ALA A 97 -8.94 5.61 16.05
N ARG A 98 -8.11 6.37 15.36
CA ARG A 98 -8.30 6.79 13.96
C ARG A 98 -7.45 6.00 12.97
N THR A 99 -6.85 4.90 13.39
CA THR A 99 -6.06 4.04 12.50
C THR A 99 -6.78 2.72 12.27
N TYR A 100 -7.12 2.45 11.04
CA TYR A 100 -7.92 1.29 10.66
C TYR A 100 -7.12 0.30 9.84
N VAL A 101 -7.21 -0.97 10.24
CA VAL A 101 -6.69 -2.14 9.55
C VAL A 101 -7.82 -3.15 9.53
N PRO A 102 -8.03 -3.96 8.49
CA PRO A 102 -9.07 -4.99 8.51
C PRO A 102 -8.98 -5.87 9.76
N ASN A 103 -10.12 -6.32 10.28
CA ASN A 103 -10.13 -7.17 11.47
C ASN A 103 -9.78 -8.61 11.12
N GLY A 104 -8.51 -8.98 11.31
CA GLY A 104 -8.02 -10.34 11.05
C GLY A 104 -8.69 -11.43 11.89
N LEU A 105 -9.27 -11.10 13.04
CA LEU A 105 -9.94 -12.05 13.93
C LEU A 105 -11.42 -12.29 13.59
N GLU A 106 -12.01 -11.52 12.67
CA GLU A 106 -13.35 -11.83 12.21
C GLU A 106 -13.32 -13.04 11.27
N GLU A 107 -13.97 -14.12 11.67
CA GLU A 107 -13.98 -15.38 10.92
C GLU A 107 -14.96 -15.34 9.74
N ASP A 108 -16.06 -14.58 9.87
CA ASP A 108 -17.00 -14.33 8.79
C ASP A 108 -16.41 -13.32 7.80
N SER A 109 -15.94 -13.83 6.67
CA SER A 109 -15.26 -13.02 5.66
C SER A 109 -16.17 -11.98 5.01
N GLU A 110 -17.48 -12.28 4.84
CA GLU A 110 -18.44 -11.33 4.26
C GLU A 110 -18.64 -10.16 5.23
N LYS A 111 -18.79 -10.48 6.52
CA LYS A 111 -18.92 -9.47 7.57
C LYS A 111 -17.66 -8.63 7.72
N ALA A 112 -16.46 -9.24 7.80
CA ALA A 112 -15.19 -8.52 7.90
C ALA A 112 -15.01 -7.52 6.76
N CYS A 113 -15.29 -7.95 5.54
CA CYS A 113 -15.16 -7.11 4.34
C CYS A 113 -16.22 -6.00 4.30
N ALA A 114 -17.48 -6.30 4.66
CA ALA A 114 -18.54 -5.31 4.72
C ALA A 114 -18.25 -4.22 5.77
N ASP A 115 -17.83 -4.62 6.97
CA ASP A 115 -17.47 -3.72 8.07
C ASP A 115 -16.30 -2.80 7.65
N TYR A 116 -15.28 -3.34 6.99
CA TYR A 116 -14.15 -2.53 6.54
C TYR A 116 -14.52 -1.56 5.41
N ASN A 117 -15.36 -1.97 4.48
CA ASN A 117 -15.93 -1.08 3.46
C ASN A 117 -16.75 0.06 4.09
N GLU A 118 -17.49 -0.23 5.18
CA GLU A 118 -18.21 0.82 5.92
C GLU A 118 -17.26 1.80 6.61
N ILE A 119 -16.16 1.31 7.19
CA ILE A 119 -15.11 2.17 7.75
C ILE A 119 -14.58 3.13 6.67
N ILE A 120 -14.20 2.61 5.49
CA ILE A 120 -13.69 3.45 4.39
C ILE A 120 -14.70 4.52 3.98
N ARG A 121 -15.99 4.18 3.94
CA ARG A 121 -17.05 5.14 3.64
C ARG A 121 -17.24 6.17 4.76
N SER A 122 -17.23 5.72 6.02
CA SER A 122 -17.49 6.56 7.19
C SER A 122 -16.41 7.64 7.41
N VAL A 123 -15.16 7.35 7.03
CA VAL A 123 -14.05 8.33 7.11
C VAL A 123 -14.06 9.33 5.93
N GLY A 124 -15.01 9.22 5.02
CA GLY A 124 -15.17 10.16 3.88
C GLY A 124 -14.27 9.84 2.68
N GLY A 125 -13.76 8.62 2.60
CA GLY A 125 -12.86 8.14 1.54
C GLY A 125 -11.41 8.58 1.74
N ILE A 126 -10.54 8.12 0.86
CA ILE A 126 -9.08 8.24 0.98
C ILE A 126 -8.59 9.48 0.22
N ASP A 127 -7.82 10.35 0.87
CA ASP A 127 -7.23 11.52 0.23
C ASP A 127 -5.97 11.17 -0.58
N MET A 128 -5.12 10.28 -0.04
CA MET A 128 -3.96 9.76 -0.76
C MET A 128 -3.73 8.30 -0.38
N GLN A 129 -3.73 7.42 -1.39
CA GLN A 129 -3.43 6.00 -1.24
C GLN A 129 -1.98 5.72 -1.62
N LEU A 130 -1.21 5.20 -0.66
CA LEU A 130 0.11 4.65 -0.91
C LEU A 130 0.00 3.22 -1.44
N LEU A 131 0.72 2.92 -2.50
CA LEU A 131 0.81 1.58 -3.10
C LEU A 131 2.27 1.17 -3.32
N GLY A 132 2.55 -0.10 -3.09
CA GLY A 132 3.66 -0.81 -3.71
C GLY A 132 3.20 -1.53 -4.97
N ILE A 133 4.11 -2.25 -5.64
CA ILE A 133 3.78 -3.10 -6.79
C ILE A 133 4.49 -4.44 -6.69
N GLY A 134 3.77 -5.52 -6.96
CA GLY A 134 4.34 -6.85 -7.09
C GLY A 134 5.10 -7.07 -8.40
N GLY A 135 5.95 -8.08 -8.45
CA GLY A 135 6.70 -8.42 -9.67
C GLY A 135 5.83 -8.89 -10.84
N ASN A 136 4.60 -9.31 -10.57
CA ASN A 136 3.59 -9.68 -11.57
C ASN A 136 2.57 -8.57 -11.85
N GLY A 137 2.75 -7.38 -11.24
CA GLY A 137 1.85 -6.23 -11.40
C GLY A 137 0.67 -6.19 -10.44
N HIS A 138 0.65 -7.03 -9.39
CA HIS A 138 -0.37 -6.90 -8.34
C HIS A 138 -0.17 -5.61 -7.54
N ILE A 139 -1.26 -5.06 -7.06
CA ILE A 139 -1.30 -3.99 -6.05
C ILE A 139 -2.12 -4.50 -4.87
N ASP A 140 -1.53 -4.40 -3.64
CA ASP A 140 -2.06 -5.08 -2.49
C ASP A 140 -2.13 -6.60 -2.75
N PHE A 141 -3.09 -7.35 -2.20
CA PHE A 141 -3.32 -8.74 -2.57
C PHE A 141 -4.28 -8.90 -3.78
N ASN A 142 -4.45 -7.86 -4.60
CA ASN A 142 -5.13 -7.99 -5.88
C ASN A 142 -4.19 -8.61 -6.91
N GLU A 143 -4.16 -9.94 -6.96
CA GLU A 143 -3.34 -10.75 -7.85
C GLU A 143 -3.88 -10.78 -9.29
N PRO A 144 -3.04 -11.11 -10.30
CA PRO A 144 -3.51 -11.35 -11.66
C PRO A 144 -4.68 -12.33 -11.71
N GLY A 145 -5.75 -11.95 -12.41
CA GLY A 145 -7.00 -12.72 -12.44
C GLY A 145 -7.86 -12.45 -13.66
N ALA A 146 -9.08 -13.00 -13.63
CA ALA A 146 -10.04 -12.85 -14.72
C ALA A 146 -10.82 -11.53 -14.67
N ALA A 147 -10.86 -10.87 -13.51
CA ALA A 147 -11.59 -9.62 -13.29
C ALA A 147 -10.86 -8.73 -12.29
N PHE A 148 -11.19 -7.45 -12.28
CA PHE A 148 -10.80 -6.54 -11.20
C PHE A 148 -11.79 -6.71 -10.04
N GLU A 149 -11.29 -7.08 -8.86
CA GLU A 149 -12.11 -7.14 -7.65
C GLU A 149 -12.55 -5.74 -7.22
N LYS A 150 -13.80 -5.62 -6.80
CA LYS A 150 -14.40 -4.30 -6.57
C LYS A 150 -14.04 -3.74 -5.20
N GLU A 151 -14.59 -4.32 -4.16
CA GLU A 151 -14.49 -3.81 -2.78
C GLU A 151 -13.59 -4.72 -1.94
N THR A 152 -13.46 -4.44 -0.65
CA THR A 152 -12.70 -5.32 0.25
C THR A 152 -13.23 -6.74 0.17
N HIS A 153 -12.33 -7.69 0.05
CA HIS A 153 -12.65 -9.12 -0.12
C HIS A 153 -11.62 -9.99 0.57
N CYS A 154 -11.99 -11.24 0.82
CA CYS A 154 -11.08 -12.26 1.34
C CYS A 154 -10.41 -12.97 0.17
N VAL A 155 -9.08 -13.10 0.23
CA VAL A 155 -8.28 -13.79 -0.80
C VAL A 155 -7.56 -14.98 -0.21
N ASP A 156 -7.43 -16.05 -1.00
CA ASP A 156 -6.48 -17.11 -0.74
C ASP A 156 -5.10 -16.66 -1.22
N LEU A 157 -4.11 -16.72 -0.33
CA LEU A 157 -2.74 -16.33 -0.69
C LEU A 157 -2.12 -17.35 -1.64
N THR A 158 -1.44 -16.87 -2.66
CA THR A 158 -0.73 -17.75 -3.59
C THR A 158 0.45 -18.46 -2.90
N GLU A 159 0.83 -19.64 -3.38
CA GLU A 159 2.01 -20.33 -2.84
C GLU A 159 3.28 -19.48 -2.89
N SER A 160 3.43 -18.64 -3.92
CA SER A 160 4.56 -17.71 -4.03
C SER A 160 4.54 -16.66 -2.94
N THR A 161 3.37 -16.13 -2.57
CA THR A 161 3.19 -15.17 -1.49
C THR A 161 3.44 -15.84 -0.14
N ILE A 162 2.90 -17.05 0.10
CA ILE A 162 3.15 -17.83 1.32
C ILE A 162 4.66 -18.11 1.48
N LYS A 163 5.33 -18.58 0.44
CA LYS A 163 6.79 -18.82 0.44
C LYS A 163 7.60 -17.54 0.70
N ALA A 164 7.21 -16.43 0.09
CA ALA A 164 7.89 -15.15 0.29
C ALA A 164 7.75 -14.63 1.73
N ASN A 165 6.60 -14.90 2.37
CA ASN A 165 6.31 -14.45 3.73
C ASN A 165 6.78 -15.45 4.80
N ALA A 166 7.07 -16.70 4.45
CA ALA A 166 7.53 -17.74 5.39
C ALA A 166 8.76 -17.32 6.21
N ARG A 167 9.60 -16.44 5.67
CA ARG A 167 10.78 -15.88 6.37
C ARG A 167 10.44 -15.07 7.64
N PHE A 168 9.19 -14.69 7.81
CA PHE A 168 8.71 -13.90 8.95
C PHE A 168 8.02 -14.76 10.02
N PHE A 169 7.81 -16.05 9.77
CA PHE A 169 7.11 -17.00 10.66
C PHE A 169 8.07 -18.10 11.10
N GLU A 170 7.76 -18.77 12.22
CA GLU A 170 8.58 -19.87 12.73
C GLU A 170 8.60 -21.05 11.76
N THR A 171 7.44 -21.40 11.23
CA THR A 171 7.30 -22.45 10.20
C THR A 171 6.45 -21.96 9.04
N MET A 172 6.55 -22.66 7.91
CA MET A 172 5.73 -22.35 6.72
C MET A 172 4.23 -22.58 6.97
N ASP A 173 3.89 -23.49 7.88
CA ASP A 173 2.50 -23.82 8.21
C ASP A 173 1.84 -22.71 9.06
N ASP A 174 2.64 -21.90 9.75
CA ASP A 174 2.17 -20.75 10.55
C ASP A 174 1.83 -19.54 9.69
N VAL A 175 2.25 -19.53 8.42
CA VAL A 175 1.89 -18.45 7.49
C VAL A 175 0.39 -18.49 7.22
N PRO A 176 -0.36 -17.40 7.47
CA PRO A 176 -1.77 -17.34 7.13
C PRO A 176 -1.99 -17.69 5.65
N LYS A 177 -3.08 -18.39 5.37
CA LYS A 177 -3.44 -18.80 4.01
C LYS A 177 -4.41 -17.85 3.34
N GLN A 178 -5.02 -16.97 4.13
CA GLN A 178 -6.01 -15.99 3.67
C GLN A 178 -5.68 -14.59 4.21
N ALA A 179 -6.12 -13.58 3.48
CA ALA A 179 -6.05 -12.18 3.90
C ALA A 179 -7.33 -11.44 3.50
N TYR A 180 -7.65 -10.37 4.25
CA TYR A 180 -8.61 -9.35 3.86
C TYR A 180 -7.88 -8.24 3.14
N THR A 181 -8.27 -7.91 1.93
CA THR A 181 -7.58 -6.95 1.07
C THR A 181 -8.56 -5.95 0.47
N MET A 182 -8.13 -4.70 0.40
CA MET A 182 -8.89 -3.63 -0.25
C MET A 182 -8.98 -3.90 -1.74
N GLY A 183 -10.17 -3.89 -2.30
CA GLY A 183 -10.36 -4.13 -3.73
C GLY A 183 -10.02 -2.93 -4.60
N ILE A 184 -9.88 -3.19 -5.88
CA ILE A 184 -9.49 -2.19 -6.90
C ILE A 184 -10.40 -0.97 -6.91
N LYS A 185 -11.73 -1.14 -6.73
CA LYS A 185 -12.67 0.00 -6.67
C LYS A 185 -12.31 0.95 -5.52
N ASN A 186 -12.03 0.40 -4.33
CA ASN A 186 -11.69 1.22 -3.16
C ASN A 186 -10.38 1.99 -3.39
N ILE A 187 -9.37 1.33 -3.98
CA ILE A 187 -8.10 1.97 -4.36
C ILE A 187 -8.35 3.09 -5.37
N MET A 188 -9.12 2.81 -6.42
CA MET A 188 -9.40 3.75 -7.51
C MET A 188 -10.31 4.93 -7.11
N THR A 189 -11.00 4.85 -5.97
CA THR A 189 -11.81 5.96 -5.43
C THR A 189 -10.98 6.90 -4.54
N ALA A 190 -9.74 6.60 -4.23
CA ALA A 190 -8.83 7.54 -3.59
C ALA A 190 -8.68 8.80 -4.45
N LYS A 191 -8.51 9.97 -3.83
CA LYS A 191 -8.35 11.23 -4.58
C LYS A 191 -7.00 11.31 -5.29
N LYS A 192 -5.96 10.73 -4.68
CA LYS A 192 -4.61 10.65 -5.21
C LYS A 192 -4.02 9.28 -4.94
N ILE A 193 -3.17 8.82 -5.82
CA ILE A 193 -2.40 7.59 -5.67
C ILE A 193 -0.92 7.92 -5.70
N LEU A 194 -0.19 7.38 -4.73
CA LEU A 194 1.26 7.40 -4.67
C LEU A 194 1.77 5.96 -4.81
N LEU A 195 2.24 5.62 -6.02
CA LEU A 195 2.84 4.33 -6.32
C LEU A 195 4.35 4.39 -6.12
N VAL A 196 4.89 3.50 -5.32
CA VAL A 196 6.33 3.41 -5.02
C VAL A 196 6.89 2.08 -5.51
N ALA A 197 7.97 2.14 -6.31
CA ALA A 197 8.62 0.94 -6.84
C ALA A 197 10.14 1.08 -6.81
N THR A 198 10.84 0.04 -6.35
CA THR A 198 12.31 0.00 -6.32
C THR A 198 12.85 -1.35 -6.76
N GLY A 199 13.99 -1.29 -7.46
CA GLY A 199 14.71 -2.47 -7.93
C GLY A 199 14.30 -2.98 -9.30
N GLU A 200 15.27 -3.50 -10.03
CA GLU A 200 15.09 -3.98 -11.42
C GLU A 200 14.06 -5.10 -11.54
N ALA A 201 13.83 -5.90 -10.47
CA ALA A 201 12.80 -6.92 -10.44
C ALA A 201 11.36 -6.36 -10.64
N LYS A 202 11.17 -5.05 -10.52
CA LYS A 202 9.88 -4.36 -10.75
C LYS A 202 9.74 -3.76 -12.15
N ALA A 203 10.80 -3.79 -12.97
CA ALA A 203 10.83 -3.07 -14.25
C ALA A 203 9.75 -3.53 -15.23
N ASP A 204 9.57 -4.84 -15.38
CA ASP A 204 8.56 -5.41 -16.29
C ASP A 204 7.13 -5.12 -15.81
N ALA A 205 6.88 -5.34 -14.51
CA ALA A 205 5.60 -5.05 -13.89
C ALA A 205 5.24 -3.57 -14.01
N LEU A 206 6.18 -2.68 -13.71
CA LEU A 206 5.96 -1.25 -13.79
C LEU A 206 5.71 -0.79 -15.23
N TYR A 207 6.49 -1.29 -16.19
CA TYR A 207 6.26 -1.00 -17.62
C TYR A 207 4.86 -1.45 -18.07
N LYS A 208 4.49 -2.71 -17.79
CA LYS A 208 3.17 -3.25 -18.15
C LYS A 208 2.03 -2.47 -17.48
N SER A 209 2.23 -2.03 -16.24
CA SER A 209 1.22 -1.28 -15.49
C SER A 209 1.00 0.14 -16.04
N LEU A 210 2.05 0.81 -16.51
CA LEU A 210 1.96 2.21 -16.90
C LEU A 210 1.76 2.41 -18.41
N TYR A 211 2.20 1.46 -19.24
CA TYR A 211 2.23 1.59 -20.69
C TYR A 211 1.66 0.37 -21.44
N GLY A 212 1.36 -0.71 -20.74
CA GLY A 212 0.73 -1.90 -21.30
C GLY A 212 -0.80 -1.76 -21.43
N PRO A 213 -1.48 -2.79 -21.93
CA PRO A 213 -2.94 -2.85 -21.94
C PRO A 213 -3.51 -2.84 -20.51
N ILE A 214 -4.65 -2.18 -20.32
CA ILE A 214 -5.38 -2.24 -19.05
C ILE A 214 -6.08 -3.59 -18.99
N THR A 215 -5.67 -4.41 -18.03
CA THR A 215 -6.14 -5.80 -17.92
C THR A 215 -6.03 -6.30 -16.46
N PRO A 216 -6.97 -7.13 -15.99
CA PRO A 216 -6.87 -7.78 -14.68
C PRO A 216 -5.65 -8.72 -14.55
N ASN A 217 -5.05 -9.14 -15.65
CA ASN A 217 -3.80 -9.93 -15.63
C ASN A 217 -2.58 -9.10 -15.20
N VAL A 218 -2.71 -7.78 -15.15
CA VAL A 218 -1.75 -6.82 -14.58
C VAL A 218 -2.57 -5.83 -13.76
N PRO A 219 -2.94 -6.15 -12.52
CA PRO A 219 -3.91 -5.35 -11.75
C PRO A 219 -3.56 -3.87 -11.64
N ALA A 220 -2.27 -3.53 -11.47
CA ALA A 220 -1.81 -2.14 -11.43
C ALA A 220 -2.03 -1.39 -12.75
N SER A 221 -2.33 -2.05 -13.86
CA SER A 221 -2.62 -1.38 -15.14
C SER A 221 -3.85 -0.50 -15.09
N ILE A 222 -4.79 -0.78 -14.18
CA ILE A 222 -5.98 0.06 -13.95
C ILE A 222 -5.62 1.49 -13.52
N LEU A 223 -4.46 1.69 -12.93
CA LEU A 223 -3.99 3.01 -12.48
C LEU A 223 -3.85 4.01 -13.65
N GLN A 224 -3.74 3.53 -14.90
CA GLN A 224 -3.77 4.38 -16.08
C GLN A 224 -5.09 5.17 -16.22
N LEU A 225 -6.18 4.70 -15.65
CA LEU A 225 -7.50 5.37 -15.65
C LEU A 225 -7.69 6.33 -14.47
N HIS A 226 -6.80 6.33 -13.49
CA HIS A 226 -6.93 7.21 -12.35
C HIS A 226 -6.46 8.63 -12.68
N PRO A 227 -7.23 9.68 -12.30
CA PRO A 227 -6.93 11.06 -12.68
C PRO A 227 -5.64 11.62 -12.07
N ASP A 228 -5.25 11.16 -10.87
CA ASP A 228 -4.11 11.70 -10.12
C ASP A 228 -3.23 10.58 -9.55
N VAL A 229 -2.27 10.12 -10.36
CA VAL A 229 -1.27 9.12 -9.98
C VAL A 229 0.12 9.74 -10.02
N THR A 230 0.81 9.64 -8.91
CA THR A 230 2.24 9.94 -8.82
C THR A 230 3.01 8.64 -8.59
N VAL A 231 3.99 8.40 -9.45
CA VAL A 231 4.91 7.26 -9.35
C VAL A 231 6.25 7.77 -8.87
N VAL A 232 6.81 7.13 -7.84
CA VAL A 232 8.20 7.37 -7.41
C VAL A 232 8.96 6.06 -7.53
N ALA A 233 9.93 6.01 -8.42
CA ALA A 233 10.65 4.77 -8.70
C ALA A 233 12.15 5.03 -8.91
N ASP A 234 12.97 4.02 -8.63
CA ASP A 234 14.41 4.09 -8.90
C ASP A 234 14.75 3.75 -10.36
N GLU A 235 16.01 3.97 -10.72
CA GLU A 235 16.51 3.67 -12.06
C GLU A 235 16.33 2.20 -12.44
N GLY A 236 16.45 1.27 -11.47
CA GLY A 236 16.24 -0.15 -11.69
C GLY A 236 14.79 -0.47 -12.08
N ALA A 237 13.83 0.05 -11.33
CA ALA A 237 12.40 -0.15 -11.61
C ALA A 237 11.96 0.56 -12.91
N LEU A 238 12.62 1.65 -13.30
CA LEU A 238 12.34 2.41 -14.54
C LEU A 238 13.12 1.91 -15.76
N LYS A 239 14.02 0.94 -15.60
CA LYS A 239 14.94 0.49 -16.65
C LYS A 239 14.22 0.20 -17.98
N LEU A 240 13.21 -0.65 -17.97
CA LEU A 240 12.52 -1.04 -19.20
C LEU A 240 11.76 0.12 -19.87
N ILE A 241 11.22 1.04 -19.07
CA ILE A 241 10.53 2.25 -19.57
C ILE A 241 11.52 3.16 -20.30
N ARG A 242 12.73 3.34 -19.73
CA ARG A 242 13.83 4.12 -20.34
C ARG A 242 14.38 3.46 -21.60
N GLU A 243 14.63 2.15 -21.58
CA GLU A 243 15.09 1.40 -22.75
C GLU A 243 14.14 1.51 -23.95
N LYS A 244 12.85 1.72 -23.68
CA LYS A 244 11.81 1.95 -24.70
C LYS A 244 11.64 3.42 -25.09
N GLY A 245 12.41 4.34 -24.52
CA GLY A 245 12.34 5.78 -24.83
C GLY A 245 11.02 6.45 -24.38
N LEU A 246 10.39 5.94 -23.31
CA LEU A 246 9.11 6.44 -22.81
C LEU A 246 9.27 7.39 -21.61
N LEU A 247 10.50 7.60 -21.16
CA LEU A 247 10.85 8.53 -20.07
C LEU A 247 12.23 9.16 -20.33
#